data_30544d8302dbf97c4e34da24e41d2f69
#
_entry.id   30544d8302dbf97c4e34da24e41d2f69
#
_cell.length_a   1.000
_cell.length_b   1.000
_cell.length_c   1.000
_cell.angle_alpha   90.00
_cell.angle_beta   90.00
_cell.angle_gamma   90.00
#
_symmetry.space_group_name_H-M   'P 1'
#
loop_
_entity.id
_entity.type
_entity.pdbx_description
1 polymer ?
#
loop_
_entity_poly.entity_id
_entity_poly.type
_entity_poly.pdbx_seq_one_letter_code
_entity_poly.pdbx_strand_id
1 'polypeptide(L)'
;MASSINASTTAGVVTTADTSGVLALQTAGTTAIAISASQAVTLTGAITPSQTAGIVGTTTNNNANAGSVGEVVSSSVAVGSAVSLTTAAGAFTGKTITSISLTAGDWDVFGSVGINMAATTNFTASAGGINTVADTLNSLYEEETRFSYGAGGFVPNNVFSFAFPTTRVSIASTTTYYLIGYASFTISTATAFGRITARRMR
;
A
#
# COMPACT_ATOMS: atom_id res chain seq x y z
N MET A 1 33.08 -1.07 -21.55
CA MET A 1 32.28 -1.98 -22.39
C MET A 1 32.07 -3.21 -21.52
N ALA A 2 30.91 -3.81 -21.50
CA ALA A 2 30.65 -4.99 -20.66
C ALA A 2 31.25 -6.25 -21.33
N SER A 3 31.79 -7.18 -20.53
CA SER A 3 32.10 -8.52 -21.02
C SER A 3 30.79 -9.17 -21.50
N SER A 4 30.77 -9.76 -22.68
CA SER A 4 29.53 -10.28 -23.23
C SER A 4 29.65 -11.71 -23.76
N ILE A 5 28.56 -12.45 -23.70
CA ILE A 5 28.29 -13.69 -24.41
C ILE A 5 27.15 -13.39 -25.38
N ASN A 6 27.40 -13.44 -26.67
CA ASN A 6 26.45 -13.08 -27.70
C ASN A 6 26.15 -14.27 -28.62
N ALA A 7 24.88 -14.61 -28.79
CA ALA A 7 24.40 -15.46 -29.85
C ALA A 7 24.28 -14.62 -31.15
N SER A 8 25.28 -14.72 -32.00
CA SER A 8 25.34 -14.01 -33.27
C SER A 8 24.54 -14.75 -34.35
N THR A 9 23.97 -14.02 -35.31
CA THR A 9 23.29 -14.58 -36.48
C THR A 9 24.25 -15.15 -37.53
N THR A 10 25.54 -14.82 -37.44
CA THR A 10 26.56 -15.20 -38.46
C THR A 10 27.70 -16.04 -37.89
N ALA A 11 28.06 -15.87 -36.62
CA ALA A 11 29.25 -16.50 -36.02
C ALA A 11 28.96 -17.43 -34.84
N GLY A 12 27.66 -17.73 -34.53
CA GLY A 12 27.28 -18.52 -33.37
C GLY A 12 27.51 -17.77 -32.05
N VAL A 13 28.15 -18.40 -31.07
CA VAL A 13 28.46 -17.74 -29.79
C VAL A 13 29.75 -16.96 -29.87
N VAL A 14 29.68 -15.67 -29.61
CA VAL A 14 30.82 -14.75 -29.52
C VAL A 14 31.03 -14.27 -28.12
N THR A 15 32.26 -14.39 -27.60
CA THR A 15 32.63 -13.86 -26.27
C THR A 15 33.50 -12.62 -26.44
N THR A 16 33.14 -11.53 -25.74
CA THR A 16 33.94 -10.30 -25.68
C THR A 16 34.32 -10.03 -24.24
N ALA A 17 35.63 -9.97 -23.98
CA ALA A 17 36.13 -9.69 -22.64
C ALA A 17 36.36 -8.19 -22.45
N ASP A 18 36.10 -7.70 -21.22
CA ASP A 18 36.51 -6.37 -20.77
C ASP A 18 36.81 -6.38 -19.25
N THR A 19 37.13 -5.24 -18.70
CA THR A 19 37.52 -5.06 -17.29
C THR A 19 36.42 -4.37 -16.47
N SER A 20 35.18 -4.19 -16.98
CA SER A 20 34.10 -3.47 -16.30
C SER A 20 33.50 -4.22 -15.12
N GLY A 21 33.74 -5.55 -15.02
CA GLY A 21 33.08 -6.42 -14.05
C GLY A 21 31.59 -6.66 -14.34
N VAL A 22 31.10 -6.26 -15.52
CA VAL A 22 29.73 -6.46 -15.99
C VAL A 22 29.69 -7.64 -16.96
N LEU A 23 28.76 -8.58 -16.76
CA LEU A 23 28.47 -9.66 -17.70
C LEU A 23 27.15 -9.38 -18.42
N ALA A 24 27.16 -9.41 -19.75
CA ALA A 24 25.96 -9.30 -20.58
C ALA A 24 25.73 -10.57 -21.41
N LEU A 25 24.54 -11.14 -21.36
CA LEU A 25 24.06 -12.14 -22.28
C LEU A 25 23.26 -11.45 -23.40
N GLN A 26 23.65 -11.67 -24.63
CA GLN A 26 23.13 -10.95 -25.80
C GLN A 26 22.55 -11.90 -26.85
N THR A 27 21.54 -11.42 -27.55
CA THR A 27 21.03 -12.04 -28.78
C THR A 27 21.09 -11.01 -29.90
N ALA A 28 21.70 -11.37 -31.03
CA ALA A 28 21.90 -10.46 -32.17
C ALA A 28 22.50 -9.08 -31.77
N GLY A 29 23.46 -9.07 -30.83
CA GLY A 29 24.12 -7.86 -30.35
C GLY A 29 23.31 -7.05 -29.31
N THR A 30 22.07 -7.45 -29.00
CA THR A 30 21.24 -6.78 -28.01
C THR A 30 21.28 -7.51 -26.65
N THR A 31 21.53 -6.78 -25.58
CA THR A 31 21.59 -7.36 -24.23
C THR A 31 20.19 -7.80 -23.78
N ALA A 32 20.04 -9.08 -23.46
CA ALA A 32 18.83 -9.66 -22.87
C ALA A 32 18.93 -9.73 -21.35
N ILE A 33 20.10 -10.12 -20.83
CA ILE A 33 20.39 -10.19 -19.39
C ILE A 33 21.72 -9.47 -19.13
N ALA A 34 21.72 -8.56 -18.16
CA ALA A 34 22.95 -7.94 -17.66
C ALA A 34 23.13 -8.27 -16.18
N ILE A 35 24.35 -8.63 -15.77
CA ILE A 35 24.74 -8.79 -14.37
C ILE A 35 25.79 -7.71 -14.09
N SER A 36 25.45 -6.78 -13.19
CA SER A 36 26.35 -5.70 -12.81
C SER A 36 27.51 -6.18 -11.94
N ALA A 37 28.55 -5.37 -11.80
CA ALA A 37 29.66 -5.64 -10.88
C ALA A 37 29.21 -5.81 -9.42
N SER A 38 28.05 -5.24 -9.04
CA SER A 38 27.39 -5.42 -7.72
C SER A 38 26.42 -6.59 -7.69
N GLN A 39 26.44 -7.47 -8.69
CA GLN A 39 25.61 -8.69 -8.80
C GLN A 39 24.10 -8.43 -8.97
N ALA A 40 23.68 -7.23 -9.32
CA ALA A 40 22.30 -6.98 -9.74
C ALA A 40 22.04 -7.56 -11.13
N VAL A 41 20.95 -8.31 -11.29
CA VAL A 41 20.51 -8.89 -12.56
C VAL A 41 19.43 -8.02 -13.18
N THR A 42 19.65 -7.55 -14.40
CA THR A 42 18.65 -6.82 -15.19
C THR A 42 18.22 -7.68 -16.37
N LEU A 43 16.91 -7.88 -16.51
CA LEU A 43 16.27 -8.55 -17.65
C LEU A 43 15.60 -7.48 -18.52
N THR A 44 15.99 -7.40 -19.78
CA THR A 44 15.43 -6.39 -20.72
C THR A 44 14.03 -6.77 -21.20
N GLY A 45 13.70 -8.07 -21.18
CA GLY A 45 12.40 -8.60 -21.55
C GLY A 45 11.55 -9.04 -20.35
N ALA A 46 10.33 -9.49 -20.62
CA ALA A 46 9.47 -10.08 -19.60
C ALA A 46 10.01 -11.42 -19.08
N ILE A 47 9.75 -11.71 -17.81
CA ILE A 47 9.97 -13.05 -17.23
C ILE A 47 8.71 -13.87 -17.47
N THR A 48 8.82 -14.95 -18.24
CA THR A 48 7.73 -15.90 -18.46
C THR A 48 8.08 -17.22 -17.78
N PRO A 49 7.54 -17.50 -16.58
CA PRO A 49 7.72 -18.80 -15.94
C PRO A 49 7.06 -19.91 -16.77
N SER A 50 7.81 -20.96 -17.08
CA SER A 50 7.31 -22.10 -17.86
C SER A 50 6.80 -23.26 -17.01
N GLN A 51 6.87 -23.14 -15.69
CA GLN A 51 6.46 -24.17 -14.75
C GLN A 51 5.37 -23.67 -13.80
N THR A 52 4.57 -24.59 -13.28
CA THR A 52 3.50 -24.29 -12.30
C THR A 52 4.02 -23.62 -11.02
N ALA A 53 5.27 -23.90 -10.62
CA ALA A 53 5.90 -23.25 -9.48
C ALA A 53 6.07 -21.73 -9.65
N GLY A 54 6.16 -21.22 -10.88
CA GLY A 54 6.31 -19.79 -11.15
C GLY A 54 7.60 -19.21 -10.52
N ILE A 55 7.47 -18.05 -9.89
CA ILE A 55 8.54 -17.39 -9.14
C ILE A 55 8.41 -17.78 -7.67
N VAL A 56 9.37 -18.52 -7.14
CA VAL A 56 9.35 -19.00 -5.76
C VAL A 56 9.72 -17.85 -4.81
N GLY A 57 8.88 -17.62 -3.81
CA GLY A 57 9.13 -16.65 -2.75
C GLY A 57 10.17 -17.13 -1.73
N THR A 58 10.67 -16.22 -0.92
CA THR A 58 11.52 -16.53 0.23
C THR A 58 10.71 -17.20 1.35
N THR A 59 11.35 -18.07 2.12
CA THR A 59 10.79 -18.65 3.36
C THR A 59 11.19 -17.86 4.61
N THR A 60 11.95 -16.78 4.46
CA THR A 60 12.39 -15.92 5.56
C THR A 60 11.21 -15.06 6.05
N ASN A 61 11.00 -15.04 7.37
CA ASN A 61 9.96 -14.22 7.99
C ASN A 61 10.41 -12.75 8.11
N ASN A 62 10.52 -12.06 6.98
CA ASN A 62 10.86 -10.65 6.89
C ASN A 62 10.02 -9.95 5.82
N ASN A 63 10.01 -8.61 5.84
CA ASN A 63 9.42 -7.81 4.78
C ASN A 63 10.34 -7.78 3.56
N ALA A 64 9.78 -7.61 2.37
CA ALA A 64 10.56 -7.29 1.18
C ALA A 64 11.27 -5.92 1.38
N ASN A 65 12.45 -5.77 0.81
CA ASN A 65 13.18 -4.52 0.88
C ASN A 65 12.39 -3.37 0.25
N ALA A 66 12.62 -2.15 0.74
CA ALA A 66 12.02 -0.94 0.16
C ALA A 66 12.27 -0.86 -1.34
N GLY A 67 11.22 -0.61 -2.12
CA GLY A 67 11.23 -0.59 -3.58
C GLY A 67 11.03 -1.95 -4.25
N SER A 68 11.01 -3.04 -3.51
CA SER A 68 10.80 -4.40 -4.06
C SER A 68 9.33 -4.76 -4.15
N VAL A 69 8.97 -5.57 -5.16
CA VAL A 69 7.64 -6.21 -5.22
C VAL A 69 7.40 -7.02 -3.95
N GLY A 70 6.23 -6.83 -3.34
CA GLY A 70 5.87 -7.45 -2.07
C GLY A 70 6.25 -6.64 -0.83
N GLU A 71 6.94 -5.49 -0.96
CA GLU A 71 7.15 -4.55 0.15
C GLU A 71 5.82 -4.20 0.82
N VAL A 72 5.77 -4.25 2.14
CA VAL A 72 4.60 -3.89 2.94
C VAL A 72 4.93 -2.69 3.82
N VAL A 73 4.12 -1.64 3.71
CA VAL A 73 4.17 -0.48 4.59
C VAL A 73 2.87 -0.44 5.38
N SER A 74 2.96 -0.35 6.71
CA SER A 74 1.76 -0.32 7.55
C SER A 74 1.93 0.58 8.75
N SER A 75 0.80 1.14 9.22
CA SER A 75 0.71 1.89 10.48
C SER A 75 -0.60 1.60 11.17
N SER A 76 -0.60 1.57 12.50
CA SER A 76 -1.79 1.28 13.28
C SER A 76 -1.84 2.08 14.58
N VAL A 77 -3.07 2.36 15.02
CA VAL A 77 -3.38 2.89 16.35
C VAL A 77 -4.27 1.88 17.05
N ALA A 78 -3.84 1.42 18.22
CA ALA A 78 -4.61 0.47 19.03
C ALA A 78 -5.76 1.18 19.75
N VAL A 79 -6.78 0.41 20.17
CA VAL A 79 -7.96 0.94 20.90
C VAL A 79 -7.58 1.70 22.17
N GLY A 80 -6.53 1.27 22.87
CA GLY A 80 -6.04 1.95 24.10
C GLY A 80 -5.37 3.31 23.84
N SER A 81 -5.02 3.60 22.58
CA SER A 81 -4.43 4.87 22.14
C SER A 81 -5.30 5.57 21.11
N ALA A 82 -6.59 5.24 21.07
CA ALA A 82 -7.52 5.73 20.07
C ALA A 82 -7.61 7.27 20.05
N VAL A 83 -7.74 7.82 18.86
CA VAL A 83 -7.79 9.26 18.59
C VAL A 83 -9.20 9.77 18.91
N SER A 84 -9.31 10.85 19.68
CA SER A 84 -10.60 11.49 19.97
C SER A 84 -11.21 12.08 18.69
N LEU A 85 -12.47 11.74 18.45
CA LEU A 85 -13.26 12.32 17.40
C LEU A 85 -14.00 13.56 17.92
N THR A 86 -14.08 14.59 17.08
CA THR A 86 -14.87 15.78 17.37
C THR A 86 -16.26 15.64 16.75
N THR A 87 -17.28 16.10 17.48
CA THR A 87 -18.62 16.19 16.92
C THR A 87 -18.62 17.19 15.77
N ALA A 88 -18.91 16.73 14.57
CA ALA A 88 -19.10 17.62 13.42
C ALA A 88 -20.55 17.47 12.96
N ALA A 89 -21.42 18.33 13.42
CA ALA A 89 -22.75 18.43 12.86
C ALA A 89 -22.68 18.92 11.42
N GLY A 90 -23.00 18.08 10.46
CA GLY A 90 -23.28 18.46 9.08
C GLY A 90 -22.12 18.52 8.10
N ALA A 91 -20.87 18.44 8.51
CA ALA A 91 -19.71 18.32 7.60
C ALA A 91 -19.01 16.97 7.81
N PHE A 92 -18.66 16.29 6.71
CA PHE A 92 -17.85 15.06 6.78
C PHE A 92 -16.37 15.37 7.06
N THR A 93 -16.11 16.14 8.11
CA THR A 93 -14.77 16.44 8.56
C THR A 93 -14.29 15.24 9.36
N GLY A 94 -13.40 14.45 8.75
CA GLY A 94 -12.79 13.31 9.43
C GLY A 94 -11.67 13.73 10.36
N LYS A 95 -11.17 12.77 11.11
CA LYS A 95 -9.95 12.89 11.92
C LYS A 95 -8.95 11.84 11.50
N THR A 96 -7.71 12.25 11.27
CA THR A 96 -6.61 11.35 10.97
C THR A 96 -6.32 10.45 12.17
N ILE A 97 -6.37 9.15 11.96
CA ILE A 97 -6.01 8.13 12.94
C ILE A 97 -4.51 7.88 12.86
N THR A 98 -4.02 7.60 11.66
CA THR A 98 -2.61 7.35 11.38
C THR A 98 -2.34 7.55 9.88
N SER A 99 -1.09 7.44 9.46
CA SER A 99 -0.69 7.58 8.07
C SER A 99 0.46 6.66 7.69
N ILE A 100 0.62 6.44 6.38
CA ILE A 100 1.77 5.80 5.76
C ILE A 100 2.28 6.68 4.63
N SER A 101 3.60 6.65 4.39
CA SER A 101 4.23 7.31 3.26
C SER A 101 4.68 6.26 2.25
N LEU A 102 4.20 6.35 1.02
CA LEU A 102 4.50 5.42 -0.06
C LEU A 102 5.39 6.09 -1.08
N THR A 103 6.47 5.43 -1.48
CA THR A 103 7.34 5.89 -2.57
C THR A 103 6.67 5.63 -3.93
N ALA A 104 7.17 6.26 -5.01
CA ALA A 104 6.67 6.04 -6.37
C ALA A 104 6.53 4.54 -6.71
N GLY A 105 5.48 4.19 -7.43
CA GLY A 105 5.17 2.80 -7.84
C GLY A 105 3.68 2.49 -7.77
N ASP A 106 3.37 1.22 -7.97
CA ASP A 106 2.02 0.67 -7.85
C ASP A 106 1.83 -0.04 -6.51
N TRP A 107 0.74 0.29 -5.84
CA TRP A 107 0.42 -0.22 -4.52
C TRP A 107 -1.03 -0.66 -4.43
N ASP A 108 -1.25 -1.74 -3.69
CA ASP A 108 -2.56 -2.09 -3.16
C ASP A 108 -2.66 -1.51 -1.74
N VAL A 109 -3.62 -0.59 -1.53
CA VAL A 109 -3.85 0.07 -0.24
C VAL A 109 -5.17 -0.40 0.34
N PHE A 110 -5.17 -0.76 1.62
CA PHE A 110 -6.35 -1.21 2.36
C PHE A 110 -6.21 -0.87 3.84
N GLY A 111 -7.31 -0.97 4.56
CA GLY A 111 -7.28 -0.66 5.98
C GLY A 111 -8.56 -1.02 6.71
N SER A 112 -8.58 -0.70 7.99
CA SER A 112 -9.76 -0.81 8.84
C SER A 112 -9.81 0.32 9.84
N VAL A 113 -11.03 0.76 10.16
CA VAL A 113 -11.31 1.74 11.22
C VAL A 113 -12.24 1.11 12.24
N GLY A 114 -11.88 1.26 13.50
CA GLY A 114 -12.75 0.98 14.63
C GLY A 114 -13.20 2.28 15.28
N ILE A 115 -14.47 2.37 15.64
CA ILE A 115 -15.03 3.46 16.42
C ILE A 115 -15.42 2.91 17.78
N ASN A 116 -14.93 3.57 18.84
CA ASN A 116 -15.27 3.25 20.22
C ASN A 116 -16.09 4.39 20.80
N MET A 117 -17.29 4.08 21.28
CA MET A 117 -18.24 5.04 21.83
C MET A 117 -18.39 4.84 23.35
N ALA A 118 -18.41 5.93 24.08
CA ALA A 118 -18.75 5.88 25.51
C ALA A 118 -20.21 5.50 25.72
N ALA A 119 -20.54 5.01 26.96
CA ALA A 119 -21.84 4.45 27.27
C ALA A 119 -23.05 5.39 27.07
N THR A 120 -22.81 6.70 27.12
CA THR A 120 -23.86 7.73 26.97
C THR A 120 -23.81 8.44 25.63
N THR A 121 -22.99 7.97 24.67
CA THR A 121 -22.86 8.62 23.37
C THR A 121 -24.13 8.47 22.54
N ASN A 122 -24.73 9.60 22.19
CA ASN A 122 -25.86 9.63 21.27
C ASN A 122 -25.33 9.76 19.84
N PHE A 123 -25.22 8.63 19.19
CA PHE A 123 -24.57 8.45 17.89
C PHE A 123 -25.57 8.59 16.74
N THR A 124 -25.18 9.32 15.71
CA THR A 124 -26.03 9.54 14.52
C THR A 124 -25.43 9.03 13.22
N ALA A 125 -24.12 9.05 13.08
CA ALA A 125 -23.44 8.50 11.89
C ALA A 125 -21.95 8.22 12.15
N SER A 126 -21.39 7.31 11.40
CA SER A 126 -19.93 7.13 11.33
C SER A 126 -19.49 6.92 9.89
N ALA A 127 -18.25 7.23 9.64
CA ALA A 127 -17.58 6.91 8.40
C ALA A 127 -16.08 6.73 8.65
N GLY A 128 -15.43 6.11 7.71
CA GLY A 128 -13.98 6.04 7.65
C GLY A 128 -13.53 5.94 6.21
N GLY A 129 -12.28 6.20 5.97
CA GLY A 129 -11.72 6.16 4.63
C GLY A 129 -10.21 6.33 4.64
N ILE A 130 -9.66 6.23 3.44
CA ILE A 130 -8.25 6.51 3.17
C ILE A 130 -8.19 7.69 2.23
N ASN A 131 -7.38 8.70 2.54
CA ASN A 131 -7.24 9.91 1.74
C ASN A 131 -5.79 10.38 1.70
N THR A 132 -5.43 11.16 0.70
CA THR A 132 -4.14 11.85 0.61
C THR A 132 -4.13 13.21 1.33
N VAL A 133 -5.27 13.66 1.83
CA VAL A 133 -5.43 14.90 2.61
C VAL A 133 -5.79 14.53 4.05
N ALA A 134 -5.00 15.04 5.00
CA ALA A 134 -5.23 14.81 6.42
C ALA A 134 -6.59 15.41 6.87
N ASP A 135 -7.21 14.77 7.86
CA ASP A 135 -8.45 15.19 8.51
C ASP A 135 -9.64 15.40 7.52
N THR A 136 -9.57 14.79 6.34
CA THR A 136 -10.57 14.95 5.29
C THR A 136 -11.12 13.61 4.85
N LEU A 137 -12.43 13.43 4.94
CA LEU A 137 -13.14 12.35 4.27
C LEU A 137 -13.54 12.81 2.87
N ASN A 138 -13.45 11.93 1.89
CA ASN A 138 -14.00 12.16 0.57
C ASN A 138 -15.52 12.31 0.62
N SER A 139 -16.12 12.91 -0.40
CA SER A 139 -17.57 13.11 -0.45
C SER A 139 -18.33 11.77 -0.42
N LEU A 140 -19.63 11.82 -0.09
CA LEU A 140 -20.48 10.62 0.11
C LEU A 140 -20.50 9.62 -1.05
N TYR A 141 -20.17 10.06 -2.24
CA TYR A 141 -20.30 9.28 -3.48
C TYR A 141 -18.97 8.94 -4.14
N GLU A 142 -17.88 9.39 -3.54
CA GLU A 142 -16.56 9.10 -4.05
C GLU A 142 -15.96 7.94 -3.25
N GLU A 143 -15.83 6.82 -3.93
CA GLU A 143 -14.73 5.91 -3.85
C GLU A 143 -14.82 4.72 -2.91
N GLU A 144 -14.31 3.69 -3.47
CA GLU A 144 -14.01 2.35 -2.98
C GLU A 144 -13.23 2.33 -1.64
N THR A 145 -12.66 3.46 -1.21
CA THR A 145 -11.89 3.59 0.02
C THR A 145 -12.68 4.15 1.21
N ARG A 146 -14.00 4.29 1.06
CA ARG A 146 -14.85 4.85 2.10
C ARG A 146 -15.94 3.87 2.53
N PHE A 147 -16.22 3.87 3.83
CA PHE A 147 -17.38 3.24 4.44
C PHE A 147 -18.18 4.28 5.23
N SER A 148 -19.50 4.27 5.10
CA SER A 148 -20.41 5.12 5.86
C SER A 148 -21.51 4.29 6.49
N TYR A 149 -21.90 4.63 7.69
CA TYR A 149 -23.01 4.02 8.40
C TYR A 149 -23.92 5.09 9.03
N GLY A 150 -25.21 5.00 8.78
CA GLY A 150 -26.21 5.90 9.34
C GLY A 150 -26.71 5.46 10.73
N ALA A 151 -27.43 6.32 11.41
CA ALA A 151 -28.02 6.06 12.70
C ALA A 151 -29.08 4.95 12.61
N GLY A 152 -28.76 3.77 13.06
CA GLY A 152 -29.70 2.66 13.12
C GLY A 152 -29.10 1.46 13.81
N GLY A 153 -29.44 1.25 15.08
CA GLY A 153 -29.11 0.00 15.76
C GLY A 153 -27.78 -0.09 16.49
N PHE A 154 -27.04 1.01 16.67
CA PHE A 154 -25.87 1.00 17.55
C PHE A 154 -26.28 1.23 19.01
N VAL A 155 -25.83 0.32 19.85
CA VAL A 155 -25.97 0.45 21.31
C VAL A 155 -24.77 1.24 21.83
N PRO A 156 -24.96 2.31 22.62
CA PRO A 156 -23.87 2.98 23.30
C PRO A 156 -22.99 2.00 24.10
N ASN A 157 -21.73 2.34 24.33
CA ASN A 157 -20.74 1.49 24.98
C ASN A 157 -20.31 0.28 24.11
N ASN A 158 -20.24 0.46 22.81
CA ASN A 158 -19.82 -0.58 21.90
C ASN A 158 -18.68 -0.13 21.01
N VAL A 159 -17.85 -1.08 20.61
CA VAL A 159 -16.83 -0.93 19.58
C VAL A 159 -17.35 -1.59 18.30
N PHE A 160 -17.35 -0.87 17.22
CA PHE A 160 -17.60 -1.45 15.92
C PHE A 160 -16.45 -1.14 14.97
N SER A 161 -16.15 -2.06 14.07
CA SER A 161 -15.06 -1.92 13.10
C SER A 161 -15.56 -2.28 11.71
N PHE A 162 -15.00 -1.61 10.72
CA PHE A 162 -15.23 -1.89 9.31
C PHE A 162 -13.92 -1.83 8.56
N ALA A 163 -13.80 -2.68 7.55
CA ALA A 163 -12.66 -2.75 6.66
C ALA A 163 -12.98 -2.04 5.34
N PHE A 164 -11.96 -1.47 4.72
CA PHE A 164 -12.04 -0.91 3.38
C PHE A 164 -11.58 -1.95 2.36
N PRO A 165 -12.20 -1.98 1.17
CA PRO A 165 -11.71 -2.81 0.08
C PRO A 165 -10.29 -2.41 -0.30
N THR A 166 -9.56 -3.34 -0.88
CA THR A 166 -8.25 -3.07 -1.46
C THR A 166 -8.41 -2.19 -2.70
N THR A 167 -7.73 -1.06 -2.71
CA THR A 167 -7.72 -0.13 -3.83
C THR A 167 -6.30 -0.02 -4.39
N ARG A 168 -6.16 -0.20 -5.70
CA ARG A 168 -4.89 0.02 -6.39
C ARG A 168 -4.65 1.49 -6.58
N VAL A 169 -3.45 1.95 -6.21
CA VAL A 169 -2.96 3.31 -6.45
C VAL A 169 -1.63 3.27 -7.21
N SER A 170 -1.50 4.12 -8.23
CA SER A 170 -0.28 4.29 -9.00
C SER A 170 0.22 5.71 -8.80
N ILE A 171 1.39 5.86 -8.19
CA ILE A 171 1.92 7.16 -7.77
C ILE A 171 3.30 7.43 -8.38
N ALA A 172 3.48 8.63 -8.90
CA ALA A 172 4.71 9.05 -9.57
C ALA A 172 5.78 9.62 -8.62
N SER A 173 5.38 9.97 -7.39
CA SER A 173 6.26 10.53 -6.35
C SER A 173 5.82 10.07 -4.97
N THR A 174 6.67 10.28 -3.97
CA THR A 174 6.32 9.95 -2.58
C THR A 174 5.03 10.66 -2.16
N THR A 175 4.05 9.87 -1.72
CA THR A 175 2.71 10.34 -1.35
C THR A 175 2.33 9.77 0.02
N THR A 176 1.76 10.63 0.87
CA THR A 176 1.24 10.20 2.18
C THR A 176 -0.23 9.87 2.07
N TYR A 177 -0.61 8.71 2.61
CA TYR A 177 -1.99 8.25 2.75
C TYR A 177 -2.37 8.23 4.22
N TYR A 178 -3.51 8.83 4.54
CA TYR A 178 -4.05 8.99 5.88
C TYR A 178 -5.24 8.05 6.08
N LEU A 179 -5.26 7.34 7.19
CA LEU A 179 -6.44 6.64 7.66
C LEU A 179 -7.31 7.62 8.43
N ILE A 180 -8.53 7.82 7.97
CA ILE A 180 -9.46 8.82 8.49
C ILE A 180 -10.64 8.12 9.15
N GLY A 181 -10.98 8.57 10.37
CA GLY A 181 -12.20 8.20 11.08
C GLY A 181 -13.12 9.39 11.27
N TYR A 182 -14.42 9.12 11.27
CA TYR A 182 -15.46 10.12 11.49
C TYR A 182 -16.59 9.53 12.34
N ALA A 183 -17.11 10.31 13.26
CA ALA A 183 -18.38 10.03 13.91
C ALA A 183 -19.16 11.32 14.13
N SER A 184 -20.48 11.25 13.95
CA SER A 184 -21.42 12.29 14.34
C SER A 184 -22.15 11.83 15.60
N PHE A 185 -22.10 12.64 16.65
CA PHE A 185 -22.73 12.35 17.94
C PHE A 185 -23.04 13.65 18.68
N THR A 186 -24.00 13.66 19.58
CA THR A 186 -24.46 14.88 20.27
C THR A 186 -24.11 14.93 21.74
N ILE A 187 -23.85 13.80 22.37
CA ILE A 187 -23.57 13.70 23.81
C ILE A 187 -22.36 12.76 23.99
N SER A 188 -21.55 13.03 25.01
CA SER A 188 -20.41 12.21 25.41
C SER A 188 -19.26 12.19 24.40
N THR A 189 -18.57 11.06 24.22
CA THR A 189 -17.33 10.97 23.45
C THR A 189 -17.32 9.78 22.50
N ALA A 190 -16.60 9.94 21.40
CA ALA A 190 -16.23 8.85 20.51
C ALA A 190 -14.75 8.93 20.18
N THR A 191 -14.10 7.80 20.00
CA THR A 191 -12.71 7.70 19.60
C THR A 191 -12.56 6.75 18.42
N ALA A 192 -11.52 6.95 17.61
CA ALA A 192 -11.21 6.10 16.45
C ALA A 192 -9.84 5.47 16.58
N PHE A 193 -9.73 4.25 16.13
CA PHE A 193 -8.50 3.47 16.05
C PHE A 193 -8.50 2.67 14.75
N GLY A 194 -7.40 2.03 14.39
CA GLY A 194 -7.38 1.23 13.18
C GLY A 194 -6.01 1.02 12.59
N ARG A 195 -6.00 0.48 11.39
CA ARG A 195 -4.79 0.15 10.66
C ARG A 195 -4.93 0.51 9.20
N ILE A 196 -3.88 1.10 8.62
CA ILE A 196 -3.68 1.24 7.18
C ILE A 196 -2.50 0.38 6.77
N THR A 197 -2.61 -0.28 5.63
CA THR A 197 -1.57 -1.13 5.06
C THR A 197 -1.50 -0.90 3.58
N ALA A 198 -0.31 -0.90 3.02
CA ALA A 198 -0.07 -0.92 1.60
C ALA A 198 0.91 -2.04 1.24
N ARG A 199 0.69 -2.68 0.10
CA ARG A 199 1.59 -3.68 -0.49
C ARG A 199 1.99 -3.23 -1.89
N ARG A 200 3.30 -3.21 -2.15
CA ARG A 200 3.83 -2.89 -3.49
C ARG A 200 3.55 -4.03 -4.46
N MET A 201 2.95 -3.69 -5.59
CA MET A 201 2.59 -4.63 -6.65
C MET A 201 3.64 -4.69 -7.75
N ARG A 202 4.33 -3.57 -8.02
CA ARG A 202 5.45 -3.49 -8.98
C ARG A 202 6.25 -2.19 -8.83
#